data_6de17ebe54b12d7c10982c76e4dadff9
#
_entry.id   6de17ebe54b12d7c10982c76e4dadff9
#
_cell.length_a   1.000
_cell.length_b   1.000
_cell.length_c   1.000
_cell.angle_alpha   90.00
_cell.angle_beta   90.00
_cell.angle_gamma   90.00
#
_symmetry.space_group_name_H-M   'P 1'
#
loop_
_entity.id
_entity.type
_entity.pdbx_description
1 polymer ?
#
loop_
_entity_poly.entity_id
_entity_poly.type
_entity_poly.pdbx_seq_one_letter_code
_entity_poly.pdbx_strand_id
1 'polypeptide(L)'
;LLSRGLGDVYKRQAYTAGPGLAGALLVGAGVARSLAFGWDVPAVAVHHMEGHLLAPLLEPNAPAFPFVALLVSGGHTLLLDAQGLGDYAILGESVDDAAGEAFDKAAKMMGLGYPGGPRIAALAQQGTAGRFRFPRPMTDRPGLDMSFSGLKTFTLNTINDLGGKDVLSEQDRADIARAFEEAAVDTLVIKCRR
;
A
#
# COMPACT_ATOMS: atom_id res chain seq x y z
N LEU A 1 7.77 -29.41 8.66
CA LEU A 1 8.08 -27.99 8.31
C LEU A 1 8.74 -27.22 9.47
N LEU A 2 8.37 -27.50 10.72
CA LEU A 2 8.94 -26.83 11.90
C LEU A 2 10.43 -27.17 12.15
N SER A 3 10.90 -28.34 11.75
CA SER A 3 12.32 -28.74 11.94
C SER A 3 13.25 -28.07 10.90
N ARG A 4 12.76 -27.62 9.76
CA ARG A 4 13.56 -26.89 8.76
C ARG A 4 13.83 -25.44 9.19
N GLY A 5 12.90 -24.80 9.91
CA GLY A 5 13.06 -23.40 10.34
C GLY A 5 14.17 -23.20 11.38
N LEU A 6 14.31 -24.08 12.36
CA LEU A 6 15.33 -23.95 13.41
C LEU A 6 16.76 -24.17 12.88
N GLY A 7 16.96 -25.08 11.90
CA GLY A 7 18.26 -25.32 11.29
C GLY A 7 18.76 -24.14 10.43
N ASP A 8 17.88 -23.33 9.89
CA ASP A 8 18.26 -22.18 9.05
C ASP A 8 18.46 -20.88 9.84
N VAL A 9 17.90 -20.76 11.04
CA VAL A 9 18.07 -19.59 11.93
C VAL A 9 19.54 -19.38 12.30
N TYR A 10 20.30 -20.45 12.44
CA TYR A 10 21.73 -20.42 12.80
C TYR A 10 22.69 -20.36 11.61
N LYS A 11 22.17 -20.40 10.37
CA LYS A 11 23.00 -20.39 9.17
C LYS A 11 23.19 -18.99 8.57
N ARG A 12 22.26 -18.10 8.81
CA ARG A 12 22.32 -16.69 8.34
C ARG A 12 21.38 -15.82 9.13
N GLN A 13 21.68 -14.51 9.19
CA GLN A 13 20.80 -13.50 9.75
C GLN A 13 20.26 -12.60 8.64
N ALA A 14 18.94 -12.52 8.49
CA ALA A 14 18.31 -11.61 7.55
C ALA A 14 17.86 -10.34 8.27
N TYR A 15 17.97 -9.18 7.60
CA TYR A 15 17.48 -7.91 8.09
C TYR A 15 16.94 -7.04 6.94
N THR A 16 15.99 -6.20 7.26
CA THR A 16 15.46 -5.24 6.29
C THR A 16 16.48 -4.12 6.07
N ALA A 17 17.00 -4.01 4.83
CA ALA A 17 17.97 -3.00 4.46
C ALA A 17 17.34 -1.67 4.06
N GLY A 18 16.09 -1.68 3.62
CA GLY A 18 15.32 -0.54 3.14
C GLY A 18 14.25 -0.96 2.14
N PRO A 19 13.38 -0.02 1.73
CA PRO A 19 13.13 1.29 2.34
C PRO A 19 12.42 1.20 3.70
N GLY A 20 12.44 2.31 4.47
CA GLY A 20 11.79 2.40 5.78
C GLY A 20 12.37 3.53 6.64
N LEU A 21 11.87 3.65 7.87
CA LEU A 21 12.34 4.64 8.83
C LEU A 21 13.81 4.36 9.21
N ALA A 22 14.70 5.32 8.97
CA ALA A 22 16.14 5.17 9.16
C ALA A 22 16.52 4.63 10.55
N GLY A 23 15.90 5.16 11.63
CA GLY A 23 16.15 4.70 12.99
C GLY A 23 15.79 3.22 13.20
N ALA A 24 14.63 2.78 12.71
CA ALA A 24 14.20 1.39 12.81
C ALA A 24 15.10 0.46 11.99
N LEU A 25 15.48 0.87 10.77
CA LEU A 25 16.37 0.11 9.91
C LEU A 25 17.77 -0.05 10.54
N LEU A 26 18.31 1.02 11.13
CA LEU A 26 19.62 0.99 11.80
C LEU A 26 19.63 0.04 13.00
N VAL A 27 18.57 0.06 13.83
CA VAL A 27 18.44 -0.85 14.97
C VAL A 27 18.37 -2.31 14.48
N GLY A 28 17.49 -2.59 13.50
CA GLY A 28 17.34 -3.93 12.94
C GLY A 28 18.64 -4.45 12.31
N ALA A 29 19.29 -3.64 11.49
CA ALA A 29 20.58 -3.99 10.87
C ALA A 29 21.70 -4.18 11.91
N GLY A 30 21.75 -3.30 12.92
CA GLY A 30 22.74 -3.38 14.01
C GLY A 30 22.61 -4.70 14.78
N VAL A 31 21.41 -5.05 15.23
CA VAL A 31 21.14 -6.30 15.95
C VAL A 31 21.47 -7.51 15.08
N ALA A 32 20.93 -7.59 13.87
CA ALA A 32 21.14 -8.75 13.01
C ALA A 32 22.62 -8.96 12.63
N ARG A 33 23.34 -7.87 12.31
CA ARG A 33 24.77 -7.95 11.95
C ARG A 33 25.65 -8.30 13.16
N SER A 34 25.31 -7.82 14.37
CA SER A 34 26.02 -8.19 15.58
C SER A 34 25.83 -9.67 15.91
N LEU A 35 24.61 -10.20 15.76
CA LEU A 35 24.35 -11.64 15.94
C LEU A 35 25.06 -12.47 14.87
N ALA A 36 25.03 -12.03 13.62
CA ALA A 36 25.75 -12.70 12.53
C ALA A 36 27.25 -12.77 12.80
N PHE A 37 27.83 -11.66 13.27
CA PHE A 37 29.24 -11.62 13.67
C PHE A 37 29.54 -12.56 14.85
N GLY A 38 28.71 -12.51 15.91
CA GLY A 38 28.90 -13.36 17.10
C GLY A 38 28.74 -14.87 16.83
N TRP A 39 27.95 -15.23 15.81
CA TRP A 39 27.71 -16.64 15.44
C TRP A 39 28.53 -17.10 14.23
N ASP A 40 29.36 -16.23 13.68
CA ASP A 40 30.15 -16.50 12.47
C ASP A 40 29.30 -17.00 11.29
N VAL A 41 28.17 -16.31 11.05
CA VAL A 41 27.24 -16.61 9.95
C VAL A 41 27.01 -15.37 9.06
N PRO A 42 26.64 -15.56 7.80
CA PRO A 42 26.38 -14.42 6.91
C PRO A 42 25.19 -13.57 7.39
N ALA A 43 25.30 -12.23 7.20
CA ALA A 43 24.19 -11.30 7.30
C ALA A 43 23.62 -11.02 5.90
N VAL A 44 22.32 -11.18 5.71
CA VAL A 44 21.62 -11.01 4.44
C VAL A 44 20.73 -9.76 4.48
N ALA A 45 21.01 -8.80 3.61
CA ALA A 45 20.21 -7.61 3.44
C ALA A 45 18.98 -7.92 2.56
N VAL A 46 17.78 -7.67 3.05
CA VAL A 46 16.52 -7.91 2.34
C VAL A 46 15.85 -6.58 2.02
N HIS A 47 15.43 -6.41 0.78
CA HIS A 47 14.66 -5.23 0.37
C HIS A 47 13.20 -5.36 0.87
N HIS A 48 12.71 -4.32 1.58
CA HIS A 48 11.38 -4.36 2.20
C HIS A 48 10.24 -4.65 1.20
N MET A 49 10.28 -3.99 0.05
CA MET A 49 9.25 -4.19 -0.98
C MET A 49 9.33 -5.56 -1.64
N GLU A 50 10.52 -6.15 -1.76
CA GLU A 50 10.70 -7.52 -2.21
C GLU A 50 10.09 -8.51 -1.21
N GLY A 51 10.23 -8.25 0.09
CA GLY A 51 9.55 -9.03 1.14
C GLY A 51 8.02 -9.03 0.98
N HIS A 52 7.43 -7.88 0.62
CA HIS A 52 6.00 -7.81 0.30
C HIS A 52 5.65 -8.54 -0.99
N LEU A 53 6.45 -8.36 -2.05
CA LEU A 53 6.25 -9.00 -3.35
C LEU A 53 6.26 -10.53 -3.27
N LEU A 54 7.15 -11.07 -2.43
CA LEU A 54 7.34 -12.51 -2.27
C LEU A 54 6.45 -13.14 -1.17
N ALA A 55 5.76 -12.34 -0.36
CA ALA A 55 4.89 -12.86 0.70
C ALA A 55 3.84 -13.88 0.19
N PRO A 56 3.19 -13.70 -0.97
CA PRO A 56 2.26 -14.68 -1.52
C PRO A 56 2.86 -16.05 -1.81
N LEU A 57 4.20 -16.15 -1.98
CA LEU A 57 4.89 -17.44 -2.16
C LEU A 57 4.92 -18.30 -0.89
N LEU A 58 4.56 -17.73 0.27
CA LEU A 58 4.43 -18.45 1.53
C LEU A 58 3.05 -19.07 1.74
N GLU A 59 2.09 -18.72 0.87
CA GLU A 59 0.71 -19.23 0.95
C GLU A 59 0.61 -20.66 0.37
N PRO A 60 -0.38 -21.46 0.82
CA PRO A 60 -0.59 -22.82 0.28
C PRO A 60 -0.78 -22.87 -1.24
N ASN A 61 -1.39 -21.83 -1.82
CA ASN A 61 -1.64 -21.69 -3.26
C ASN A 61 -0.71 -20.59 -3.84
N ALA A 62 0.60 -20.73 -3.63
CA ALA A 62 1.59 -19.79 -4.10
C ALA A 62 1.52 -19.61 -5.64
N PRO A 63 1.59 -18.37 -6.14
CA PRO A 63 1.67 -18.12 -7.57
C PRO A 63 2.99 -18.67 -8.13
N ALA A 64 2.94 -19.21 -9.36
CA ALA A 64 4.15 -19.54 -10.10
C ALA A 64 4.64 -18.33 -10.89
N PHE A 65 5.96 -18.18 -11.06
CA PHE A 65 6.52 -17.19 -11.96
C PHE A 65 6.25 -17.57 -13.45
N PRO A 66 6.06 -16.59 -14.35
CA PRO A 66 5.95 -15.16 -14.06
C PRO A 66 4.55 -14.79 -13.53
N PHE A 67 4.46 -13.70 -12.75
CA PHE A 67 3.18 -13.14 -12.33
C PHE A 67 3.24 -11.61 -12.22
N VAL A 68 2.08 -10.96 -12.34
CA VAL A 68 1.93 -9.52 -12.10
C VAL A 68 1.47 -9.31 -10.66
N ALA A 69 2.14 -8.40 -9.96
CA ALA A 69 1.83 -8.03 -8.57
C ALA A 69 1.43 -6.57 -8.45
N LEU A 70 0.34 -6.32 -7.75
CA LEU A 70 -0.03 -4.98 -7.30
C LEU A 70 0.36 -4.84 -5.82
N LEU A 71 1.38 -4.02 -5.55
CA LEU A 71 1.78 -3.65 -4.20
C LEU A 71 1.10 -2.35 -3.79
N VAL A 72 0.27 -2.39 -2.75
CA VAL A 72 -0.44 -1.24 -2.20
C VAL A 72 -0.14 -1.11 -0.72
N SER A 73 0.43 0.01 -0.32
CA SER A 73 0.76 0.31 1.07
C SER A 73 0.55 1.79 1.39
N GLY A 74 0.87 2.19 2.63
CA GLY A 74 0.88 3.59 3.05
C GLY A 74 1.95 4.45 2.38
N GLY A 75 3.03 3.84 1.86
CA GLY A 75 4.14 4.58 1.25
C GLY A 75 4.39 4.27 -0.22
N HIS A 76 3.83 3.17 -0.75
CA HIS A 76 4.09 2.73 -2.12
C HIS A 76 2.83 2.18 -2.77
N THR A 77 2.70 2.45 -4.07
CA THR A 77 1.70 1.83 -4.95
C THR A 77 2.38 1.53 -6.27
N LEU A 78 2.65 0.23 -6.50
CA LEU A 78 3.45 -0.26 -7.63
C LEU A 78 2.72 -1.40 -8.32
N LEU A 79 2.77 -1.42 -9.63
CA LEU A 79 2.43 -2.57 -10.46
C LEU A 79 3.73 -3.16 -11.01
N LEU A 80 3.98 -4.42 -10.71
CA LEU A 80 5.25 -5.09 -10.99
C LEU A 80 5.03 -6.33 -11.84
N ASP A 81 5.92 -6.56 -12.79
CA ASP A 81 6.10 -7.85 -13.47
C ASP A 81 7.23 -8.61 -12.77
N ALA A 82 6.90 -9.78 -12.22
CA ALA A 82 7.84 -10.65 -11.54
C ALA A 82 8.13 -11.87 -12.41
N GLN A 83 9.30 -11.88 -13.06
CA GLN A 83 9.74 -12.97 -13.94
C GLN A 83 10.42 -14.09 -13.14
N GLY A 84 11.03 -13.79 -12.00
CA GLY A 84 11.71 -14.71 -11.12
C GLY A 84 12.17 -14.02 -9.85
N LEU A 85 12.85 -14.76 -8.96
CA LEU A 85 13.45 -14.17 -7.75
C LEU A 85 14.57 -13.20 -8.14
N GLY A 86 14.44 -11.94 -7.72
CA GLY A 86 15.40 -10.87 -8.04
C GLY A 86 15.26 -10.30 -9.45
N ASP A 87 14.28 -10.76 -10.24
CA ASP A 87 14.02 -10.29 -11.61
C ASP A 87 12.61 -9.67 -11.69
N TYR A 88 12.58 -8.35 -11.47
CA TYR A 88 11.34 -7.56 -11.37
C TYR A 88 11.41 -6.32 -12.25
N ALA A 89 10.34 -6.05 -12.98
CA ALA A 89 10.15 -4.81 -13.73
C ALA A 89 8.98 -4.01 -13.20
N ILE A 90 9.14 -2.70 -13.01
CA ILE A 90 8.05 -1.80 -12.68
C ILE A 90 7.27 -1.52 -13.97
N LEU A 91 6.00 -1.91 -13.99
CA LEU A 91 5.07 -1.65 -15.09
C LEU A 91 4.41 -0.28 -14.95
N GLY A 92 4.17 0.16 -13.71
CA GLY A 92 3.60 1.45 -13.38
C GLY A 92 3.65 1.70 -11.87
N GLU A 93 3.59 2.97 -11.49
CA GLU A 93 3.63 3.39 -10.09
C GLU A 93 2.74 4.61 -9.85
N SER A 94 2.49 4.95 -8.57
CA SER A 94 1.87 6.24 -8.28
C SER A 94 2.89 7.36 -8.45
N VAL A 95 2.53 8.34 -9.28
CA VAL A 95 3.37 9.51 -9.56
C VAL A 95 3.29 10.60 -8.46
N ASP A 96 2.42 10.40 -7.48
CA ASP A 96 2.21 11.34 -6.39
C ASP A 96 1.97 10.59 -5.05
N ASP A 97 0.85 10.79 -4.38
CA ASP A 97 0.54 10.07 -3.13
C ASP A 97 0.38 8.56 -3.39
N ALA A 98 0.90 7.72 -2.50
CA ALA A 98 0.51 6.31 -2.49
C ALA A 98 -0.99 6.17 -2.16
N ALA A 99 -1.62 5.08 -2.63
CA ALA A 99 -3.04 4.87 -2.36
C ALA A 99 -3.36 4.89 -0.87
N GLY A 100 -2.59 4.17 -0.03
CA GLY A 100 -2.80 4.17 1.42
C GLY A 100 -2.60 5.55 2.05
N GLU A 101 -1.61 6.32 1.59
CA GLU A 101 -1.40 7.71 2.01
C GLU A 101 -2.60 8.60 1.66
N ALA A 102 -3.19 8.42 0.47
CA ALA A 102 -4.39 9.14 0.06
C ALA A 102 -5.59 8.80 0.96
N PHE A 103 -5.76 7.53 1.35
CA PHE A 103 -6.76 7.10 2.33
C PHE A 103 -6.54 7.77 3.69
N ASP A 104 -5.32 7.79 4.22
CA ASP A 104 -5.01 8.42 5.51
C ASP A 104 -5.28 9.93 5.50
N LYS A 105 -4.90 10.60 4.41
CA LYS A 105 -5.16 12.03 4.23
C LYS A 105 -6.66 12.34 4.12
N ALA A 106 -7.42 11.55 3.35
CA ALA A 106 -8.87 11.71 3.22
C ALA A 106 -9.58 11.45 4.56
N ALA A 107 -9.19 10.41 5.29
CA ALA A 107 -9.72 10.14 6.63
C ALA A 107 -9.48 11.30 7.60
N LYS A 108 -8.27 11.87 7.59
CA LYS A 108 -7.93 13.05 8.40
C LYS A 108 -8.82 14.25 8.07
N MET A 109 -9.09 14.50 6.79
CA MET A 109 -9.98 15.59 6.34
C MET A 109 -11.42 15.39 6.83
N MET A 110 -11.90 14.14 6.85
CA MET A 110 -13.22 13.78 7.36
C MET A 110 -13.28 13.68 8.90
N GLY A 111 -12.15 13.81 9.61
CA GLY A 111 -12.09 13.70 11.07
C GLY A 111 -12.15 12.26 11.59
N LEU A 112 -11.81 11.24 10.79
CA LEU A 112 -11.93 9.83 11.16
C LEU A 112 -10.73 9.27 11.94
N GLY A 113 -9.61 10.00 12.02
CA GLY A 113 -8.40 9.56 12.72
C GLY A 113 -7.52 8.60 11.90
N TYR A 114 -6.57 7.92 12.59
CA TYR A 114 -5.54 7.06 12.00
C TYR A 114 -5.60 5.64 12.59
N PRO A 115 -5.32 4.57 11.83
CA PRO A 115 -5.10 4.54 10.38
C PRO A 115 -6.40 4.82 9.60
N GLY A 116 -6.28 5.55 8.47
CA GLY A 116 -7.42 6.04 7.72
C GLY A 116 -8.11 4.98 6.87
N GLY A 117 -7.35 4.09 6.23
CA GLY A 117 -7.88 3.08 5.32
C GLY A 117 -9.00 2.24 5.92
N PRO A 118 -8.80 1.53 7.04
CA PRO A 118 -9.84 0.72 7.67
C PRO A 118 -11.07 1.52 8.10
N ARG A 119 -10.87 2.79 8.48
CA ARG A 119 -11.97 3.68 8.91
C ARG A 119 -12.83 4.13 7.74
N ILE A 120 -12.20 4.49 6.62
CA ILE A 120 -12.90 4.81 5.38
C ILE A 120 -13.66 3.58 4.89
N ALA A 121 -13.02 2.41 4.83
CA ALA A 121 -13.66 1.19 4.37
C ALA A 121 -14.88 0.79 5.21
N ALA A 122 -14.79 0.89 6.54
CA ALA A 122 -15.92 0.61 7.42
C ALA A 122 -17.09 1.60 7.22
N LEU A 123 -16.76 2.90 7.04
CA LEU A 123 -17.74 3.95 6.87
C LEU A 123 -18.38 3.89 5.47
N ALA A 124 -17.61 3.58 4.43
CA ALA A 124 -18.06 3.42 3.06
C ALA A 124 -19.19 2.39 2.90
N GLN A 125 -19.21 1.36 3.74
CA GLN A 125 -20.29 0.35 3.74
C GLN A 125 -21.66 0.94 4.07
N GLN A 126 -21.70 2.06 4.77
CA GLN A 126 -22.93 2.77 5.15
C GLN A 126 -23.30 3.88 4.15
N GLY A 127 -22.43 4.19 3.20
CA GLY A 127 -22.62 5.24 2.23
C GLY A 127 -23.59 4.86 1.11
N THR A 128 -24.23 5.87 0.55
CA THR A 128 -25.13 5.74 -0.61
C THR A 128 -24.32 5.82 -1.91
N ALA A 129 -24.42 4.80 -2.75
CA ALA A 129 -23.75 4.77 -4.03
C ALA A 129 -24.23 5.92 -4.95
N GLY A 130 -23.29 6.55 -5.65
CA GLY A 130 -23.61 7.53 -6.70
C GLY A 130 -23.99 8.92 -6.22
N ARG A 131 -24.04 9.19 -4.91
CA ARG A 131 -24.31 10.55 -4.39
C ARG A 131 -23.20 11.53 -4.79
N PHE A 132 -21.95 11.13 -4.71
CA PHE A 132 -20.80 11.89 -5.19
C PHE A 132 -20.09 11.14 -6.31
N ARG A 133 -19.63 11.84 -7.31
CA ARG A 133 -18.89 11.27 -8.45
C ARG A 133 -17.45 11.74 -8.42
N PHE A 134 -16.60 10.97 -7.75
CA PHE A 134 -15.19 11.24 -7.68
C PHE A 134 -14.47 10.93 -9.00
N PRO A 135 -13.41 11.66 -9.35
CA PRO A 135 -12.62 11.37 -10.54
C PRO A 135 -11.85 10.04 -10.39
N ARG A 136 -11.46 9.44 -11.52
CA ARG A 136 -10.51 8.32 -11.60
C ARG A 136 -9.24 8.83 -12.29
N PRO A 137 -8.29 9.41 -11.52
CA PRO A 137 -7.16 10.11 -12.12
C PRO A 137 -6.33 9.20 -13.03
N MET A 138 -5.81 9.75 -14.13
CA MET A 138 -4.94 9.09 -15.11
C MET A 138 -5.50 7.83 -15.78
N THR A 139 -6.76 7.47 -15.58
CA THR A 139 -7.36 6.29 -16.21
C THR A 139 -7.66 6.49 -17.70
N ASP A 140 -7.69 7.72 -18.18
CA ASP A 140 -7.86 8.13 -19.58
C ASP A 140 -6.54 8.23 -20.36
N ARG A 141 -5.39 8.13 -19.68
CA ARG A 141 -4.06 8.30 -20.26
C ARG A 141 -3.42 6.94 -20.57
N PRO A 142 -2.55 6.87 -21.60
CA PRO A 142 -1.76 5.68 -21.86
C PRO A 142 -0.80 5.40 -20.69
N GLY A 143 -0.33 4.15 -20.61
CA GLY A 143 0.57 3.70 -19.56
C GLY A 143 -0.15 3.24 -18.29
N LEU A 144 0.62 2.71 -17.35
CA LEU A 144 0.12 2.05 -16.14
C LEU A 144 0.34 2.88 -14.87
N ASP A 145 0.95 4.06 -14.98
CA ASP A 145 1.11 4.97 -13.85
C ASP A 145 -0.23 5.43 -13.29
N MET A 146 -0.26 5.65 -11.99
CA MET A 146 -1.44 5.99 -11.21
C MET A 146 -1.26 7.35 -10.51
N SER A 147 -2.36 7.96 -10.06
CA SER A 147 -2.34 9.17 -9.25
C SER A 147 -3.49 9.13 -8.25
N PHE A 148 -3.24 9.55 -7.03
CA PHE A 148 -4.23 9.60 -5.95
C PHE A 148 -4.35 10.97 -5.29
N SER A 149 -3.40 11.90 -5.51
CA SER A 149 -3.44 13.24 -4.90
C SER A 149 -4.67 14.04 -5.33
N GLY A 150 -5.15 13.83 -6.56
CA GLY A 150 -6.38 14.45 -7.06
C GLY A 150 -7.63 14.06 -6.27
N LEU A 151 -7.71 12.82 -5.80
CA LEU A 151 -8.81 12.35 -4.95
C LEU A 151 -8.86 13.09 -3.62
N LYS A 152 -7.70 13.35 -3.02
CA LYS A 152 -7.56 14.13 -1.79
C LYS A 152 -8.13 15.55 -1.96
N THR A 153 -7.73 16.22 -3.03
CA THR A 153 -8.22 17.58 -3.34
C THR A 153 -9.73 17.60 -3.58
N PHE A 154 -10.23 16.59 -4.30
CA PHE A 154 -11.66 16.46 -4.54
C PHE A 154 -12.45 16.22 -3.25
N THR A 155 -11.91 15.39 -2.34
CA THR A 155 -12.48 15.16 -1.00
C THR A 155 -12.59 16.47 -0.22
N LEU A 156 -11.52 17.27 -0.20
CA LEU A 156 -11.52 18.55 0.50
C LEU A 156 -12.57 19.53 -0.07
N ASN A 157 -12.65 19.62 -1.40
CA ASN A 157 -13.64 20.48 -2.06
C ASN A 157 -15.07 20.03 -1.74
N THR A 158 -15.35 18.72 -1.81
CA THR A 158 -16.66 18.17 -1.46
C THR A 158 -17.05 18.48 -0.01
N ILE A 159 -16.12 18.37 0.92
CA ILE A 159 -16.34 18.74 2.33
C ILE A 159 -16.65 20.22 2.47
N ASN A 160 -15.91 21.09 1.76
CA ASN A 160 -16.13 22.53 1.81
C ASN A 160 -17.48 22.93 1.18
N ASP A 161 -17.88 22.30 0.08
CA ASP A 161 -19.17 22.53 -0.58
C ASP A 161 -20.36 22.15 0.32
N LEU A 162 -20.16 21.22 1.25
CA LEU A 162 -21.13 20.82 2.27
C LEU A 162 -21.10 21.70 3.53
N GLY A 163 -20.29 22.76 3.55
CA GLY A 163 -20.21 23.70 4.68
C GLY A 163 -19.04 23.48 5.62
N GLY A 164 -18.15 22.52 5.32
CA GLY A 164 -16.93 22.24 6.09
C GLY A 164 -17.05 21.04 7.03
N LYS A 165 -15.92 20.59 7.51
CA LYS A 165 -15.77 19.34 8.29
C LYS A 165 -16.68 19.26 9.52
N ASP A 166 -16.91 20.40 10.19
CA ASP A 166 -17.59 20.42 11.51
C ASP A 166 -19.12 20.34 11.38
N VAL A 167 -19.67 20.58 10.18
CA VAL A 167 -21.11 20.48 9.89
C VAL A 167 -21.50 19.22 9.12
N LEU A 168 -20.53 18.40 8.71
CA LEU A 168 -20.81 17.13 8.02
C LEU A 168 -21.65 16.21 8.91
N SER A 169 -22.79 15.75 8.38
CA SER A 169 -23.54 14.64 9.00
C SER A 169 -22.76 13.32 8.90
N GLU A 170 -23.13 12.32 9.70
CA GLU A 170 -22.58 10.98 9.58
C GLU A 170 -22.82 10.38 8.19
N GLN A 171 -24.00 10.64 7.62
CA GLN A 171 -24.34 10.18 6.28
C GLN A 171 -23.48 10.86 5.20
N ASP A 172 -23.20 12.17 5.32
CA ASP A 172 -22.29 12.85 4.38
C ASP A 172 -20.89 12.23 4.41
N ARG A 173 -20.37 11.94 5.60
CA ARG A 173 -19.07 11.27 5.76
C ARG A 173 -19.08 9.88 5.13
N ALA A 174 -20.15 9.10 5.34
CA ALA A 174 -20.30 7.76 4.77
C ALA A 174 -20.33 7.79 3.24
N ASP A 175 -21.08 8.73 2.66
CA ASP A 175 -21.21 8.87 1.22
C ASP A 175 -19.92 9.38 0.55
N ILE A 176 -19.19 10.29 1.21
CA ILE A 176 -17.84 10.72 0.77
C ILE A 176 -16.86 9.56 0.84
N ALA A 177 -16.84 8.82 1.96
CA ALA A 177 -15.97 7.66 2.16
C ALA A 177 -16.19 6.61 1.07
N ARG A 178 -17.44 6.30 0.75
CA ARG A 178 -17.81 5.36 -0.31
C ARG A 178 -17.35 5.84 -1.69
N ALA A 179 -17.64 7.08 -2.04
CA ALA A 179 -17.24 7.63 -3.34
C ALA A 179 -15.72 7.69 -3.51
N PHE A 180 -14.98 7.99 -2.43
CA PHE A 180 -13.52 7.97 -2.40
C PHE A 180 -12.96 6.55 -2.60
N GLU A 181 -13.45 5.58 -1.82
CA GLU A 181 -13.02 4.18 -1.91
C GLU A 181 -13.29 3.61 -3.29
N GLU A 182 -14.51 3.78 -3.83
CA GLU A 182 -14.88 3.34 -5.18
C GLU A 182 -13.93 3.93 -6.23
N ALA A 183 -13.61 5.23 -6.14
CA ALA A 183 -12.72 5.89 -7.10
C ALA A 183 -11.28 5.38 -7.01
N ALA A 184 -10.76 5.15 -5.82
CA ALA A 184 -9.42 4.62 -5.61
C ALA A 184 -9.31 3.17 -6.13
N VAL A 185 -10.28 2.32 -5.78
CA VAL A 185 -10.33 0.92 -6.23
C VAL A 185 -10.49 0.82 -7.74
N ASP A 186 -11.41 1.59 -8.33
CA ASP A 186 -11.59 1.63 -9.78
C ASP A 186 -10.31 2.04 -10.51
N THR A 187 -9.58 3.02 -9.99
CA THR A 187 -8.29 3.45 -10.57
C THR A 187 -7.29 2.30 -10.61
N LEU A 188 -7.14 1.57 -9.50
CA LEU A 188 -6.26 0.39 -9.42
C LEU A 188 -6.72 -0.71 -10.39
N VAL A 189 -8.01 -1.06 -10.37
CA VAL A 189 -8.57 -2.12 -11.22
C VAL A 189 -8.45 -1.81 -12.70
N ILE A 190 -8.72 -0.55 -13.12
CA ILE A 190 -8.59 -0.14 -14.51
C ILE A 190 -7.14 -0.27 -14.99
N LYS A 191 -6.16 0.11 -14.16
CA LYS A 191 -4.73 0.00 -14.50
C LYS A 191 -4.23 -1.44 -14.52
N CYS A 192 -4.70 -2.28 -13.60
CA CYS A 192 -4.36 -3.71 -13.59
C CYS A 192 -4.95 -4.51 -14.77
N ARG A 193 -6.01 -4.02 -15.39
CA ARG A 193 -6.67 -4.70 -16.53
C ARG A 193 -6.13 -4.30 -17.89
N ARG A 194 -5.20 -3.38 -17.95
CA ARG A 194 -4.50 -2.97 -19.20
C ARG A 194 -3.26 -3.80 -19.47
#